data_5deaa62418576e514185c23a21a677ca
#
_entry.id   5deaa62418576e514185c23a21a677ca
#
_cell.length_a   1.000
_cell.length_b   1.000
_cell.length_c   1.000
_cell.angle_alpha   90.00
_cell.angle_beta   90.00
_cell.angle_gamma   90.00
#
_symmetry.space_group_name_H-M   'P 1'
#
loop_
_entity.id
_entity.type
_entity.pdbx_description
1 polymer ?
#
loop_
_entity_poly.entity_id
_entity_poly.type
_entity_poly.pdbx_seq_one_letter_code
_entity_poly.pdbx_strand_id
1 'polypeptide(L)'
;IKNYQNKLILSEFISVYLKEDDIKKTKAKLIKRINNREKSLRRISMDEVFSLYLNSYTSFFDPHTNYLTPSNQEDWEINLKASLEGIGAILSSEEGITKIIRLVPGGPAQKSGLLKVTDKIVGVASSVNEEITDVRDWRIDEVVKLIRGPKSTVVKLEILPASSDSEDLGKIIEITRDIVKLEDAAAQKKEIEIK
;
A
#
# COMPACT_ATOMS: atom_id res chain seq x y z
N ILE A 1 28.93 15.26 9.37
CA ILE A 1 27.82 14.73 8.55
C ILE A 1 28.35 13.62 7.60
N LYS A 2 29.35 13.90 6.74
CA LYS A 2 29.88 12.94 5.77
C LYS A 2 30.40 11.62 6.39
N ASN A 3 31.04 11.69 7.56
CA ASN A 3 31.54 10.51 8.28
C ASN A 3 30.40 9.64 8.86
N TYR A 4 29.29 10.24 9.27
CA TYR A 4 28.11 9.53 9.74
C TYR A 4 27.38 8.81 8.59
N GLN A 5 27.22 9.47 7.46
CA GLN A 5 26.62 8.87 6.27
C GLN A 5 27.42 7.66 5.77
N ASN A 6 28.75 7.77 5.73
CA ASN A 6 29.62 6.65 5.34
C ASN A 6 29.48 5.45 6.30
N LYS A 7 29.33 5.68 7.60
CA LYS A 7 29.09 4.62 8.58
C LYS A 7 27.74 3.92 8.38
N LEU A 8 26.68 4.69 8.05
CA LEU A 8 25.37 4.12 7.76
C LEU A 8 25.40 3.24 6.51
N ILE A 9 25.99 3.74 5.41
CA ILE A 9 26.13 2.96 4.17
C ILE A 9 26.95 1.70 4.40
N LEU A 10 28.03 1.79 5.18
CA LEU A 10 28.86 0.63 5.50
C LEU A 10 28.10 -0.40 6.34
N SER A 11 27.32 0.03 7.32
CA SER A 11 26.51 -0.88 8.14
C SER A 11 25.42 -1.57 7.32
N GLU A 12 24.75 -0.85 6.43
CA GLU A 12 23.79 -1.42 5.47
C GLU A 12 24.47 -2.43 4.51
N PHE A 13 25.67 -2.08 4.01
CA PHE A 13 26.43 -2.97 3.15
C PHE A 13 26.77 -4.29 3.87
N ILE A 14 27.32 -4.21 5.08
CA ILE A 14 27.67 -5.39 5.88
C ILE A 14 26.43 -6.25 6.14
N SER A 15 25.30 -5.65 6.52
CA SER A 15 24.07 -6.38 6.83
C SER A 15 23.49 -7.14 5.63
N VAL A 16 23.65 -6.61 4.43
CA VAL A 16 23.21 -7.27 3.19
C VAL A 16 24.23 -8.32 2.75
N TYR A 17 25.52 -8.00 2.85
CA TYR A 17 26.60 -8.90 2.45
C TYR A 17 26.60 -10.20 3.27
N LEU A 18 26.38 -10.12 4.58
CA LEU A 18 26.28 -11.30 5.45
C LEU A 18 25.14 -12.26 5.08
N LYS A 19 24.16 -11.80 4.32
CA LYS A 19 23.04 -12.64 3.85
C LYS A 19 23.25 -13.19 2.45
N GLU A 20 23.89 -12.43 1.56
CA GLU A 20 24.02 -12.76 0.15
C GLU A 20 25.34 -13.45 -0.20
N ASP A 21 26.38 -13.21 0.63
CA ASP A 21 27.77 -13.69 0.44
C ASP A 21 28.35 -13.42 -0.97
N ASP A 22 27.83 -12.38 -1.63
CA ASP A 22 28.24 -11.94 -2.97
C ASP A 22 28.27 -10.39 -3.04
N ILE A 23 29.45 -9.85 -3.28
CA ILE A 23 29.68 -8.40 -3.34
C ILE A 23 28.91 -7.75 -4.49
N LYS A 24 28.82 -8.40 -5.67
CA LYS A 24 28.12 -7.82 -6.82
C LYS A 24 26.61 -7.74 -6.58
N LYS A 25 26.02 -8.81 -6.04
CA LYS A 25 24.60 -8.85 -5.67
C LYS A 25 24.28 -7.86 -4.55
N THR A 26 25.14 -7.79 -3.53
CA THR A 26 25.01 -6.81 -2.44
C THR A 26 25.01 -5.38 -2.97
N LYS A 27 25.94 -5.03 -3.84
CA LYS A 27 26.05 -3.70 -4.45
C LYS A 27 24.82 -3.36 -5.28
N ALA A 28 24.35 -4.27 -6.13
CA ALA A 28 23.13 -4.09 -6.93
C ALA A 28 21.90 -3.87 -6.05
N LYS A 29 21.73 -4.68 -4.99
CA LYS A 29 20.65 -4.53 -4.01
C LYS A 29 20.67 -3.18 -3.30
N LEU A 30 21.85 -2.71 -2.89
CA LEU A 30 21.98 -1.41 -2.23
C LEU A 30 21.66 -0.25 -3.16
N ILE A 31 22.16 -0.28 -4.40
CA ILE A 31 21.86 0.73 -5.40
C ILE A 31 20.34 0.78 -5.64
N LYS A 32 19.69 -0.38 -5.80
CA LYS A 32 18.22 -0.46 -5.96
C LYS A 32 17.49 0.15 -4.76
N ARG A 33 17.92 -0.14 -3.53
CA ARG A 33 17.33 0.45 -2.31
C ARG A 33 17.49 1.98 -2.25
N ILE A 34 18.67 2.47 -2.58
CA ILE A 34 18.95 3.92 -2.60
C ILE A 34 18.08 4.62 -3.64
N ASN A 35 18.00 4.07 -4.85
CA ASN A 35 17.16 4.62 -5.92
C ASN A 35 15.67 4.61 -5.54
N ASN A 36 15.18 3.54 -4.92
CA ASN A 36 13.80 3.46 -4.45
C ASN A 36 13.52 4.48 -3.33
N ARG A 37 14.47 4.67 -2.41
CA ARG A 37 14.36 5.72 -1.37
C ARG A 37 14.35 7.12 -1.97
N GLU A 38 15.19 7.38 -2.97
CA GLU A 38 15.18 8.66 -3.70
C GLU A 38 13.84 8.89 -4.40
N LYS A 39 13.33 7.89 -5.13
CA LYS A 39 12.00 7.96 -5.76
C LYS A 39 10.90 8.26 -4.73
N SER A 40 10.92 7.61 -3.57
CA SER A 40 9.96 7.86 -2.50
C SER A 40 10.04 9.28 -1.96
N LEU A 41 11.25 9.79 -1.73
CA LEU A 41 11.45 11.17 -1.24
C LEU A 41 10.97 12.22 -2.24
N ARG A 42 11.18 12.01 -3.54
CA ARG A 42 10.72 12.92 -4.59
C ARG A 42 9.19 12.98 -4.72
N ARG A 43 8.48 11.99 -4.20
CA ARG A 43 7.01 11.89 -4.23
C ARG A 43 6.32 12.40 -2.96
N ILE A 44 7.09 12.91 -1.98
CA ILE A 44 6.51 13.53 -0.80
C ILE A 44 5.74 14.78 -1.24
N SER A 45 4.45 14.82 -0.92
CA SER A 45 3.59 15.96 -1.22
C SER A 45 3.83 17.14 -0.27
N MET A 46 3.44 18.34 -0.69
CA MET A 46 3.50 19.51 0.20
C MET A 46 2.62 19.34 1.44
N ASP A 47 1.48 18.67 1.31
CA ASP A 47 0.59 18.37 2.45
C ASP A 47 1.28 17.44 3.47
N GLU A 48 2.06 16.45 3.01
CA GLU A 48 2.84 15.60 3.90
C GLU A 48 3.96 16.37 4.61
N VAL A 49 4.65 17.28 3.89
CA VAL A 49 5.68 18.14 4.49
C VAL A 49 5.05 19.08 5.53
N PHE A 50 3.90 19.68 5.20
CA PHE A 50 3.16 20.56 6.10
C PHE A 50 2.66 19.81 7.33
N SER A 51 2.13 18.60 7.13
CA SER A 51 1.72 17.71 8.23
C SER A 51 2.90 17.37 9.17
N LEU A 52 4.05 17.05 8.62
CA LEU A 52 5.26 16.78 9.40
C LEU A 52 5.68 17.99 10.24
N TYR A 53 5.64 19.19 9.65
CA TYR A 53 5.95 20.43 10.35
C TYR A 53 4.97 20.70 11.50
N LEU A 54 3.65 20.65 11.22
CA LEU A 54 2.64 20.88 12.25
C LEU A 54 2.72 19.84 13.37
N ASN A 55 2.90 18.56 13.03
CA ASN A 55 2.99 17.50 14.02
C ASN A 55 4.26 17.63 14.88
N SER A 56 5.37 18.08 14.30
CA SER A 56 6.58 18.38 15.07
C SER A 56 6.34 19.55 16.06
N TYR A 57 5.54 20.53 15.67
CA TYR A 57 5.21 21.67 16.52
C TYR A 57 4.21 21.29 17.62
N THR A 58 3.12 20.59 17.29
CA THR A 58 2.08 20.20 18.26
C THR A 58 2.60 19.21 19.29
N SER A 59 3.46 18.26 18.89
CA SER A 59 4.06 17.28 19.80
C SER A 59 4.96 17.90 20.89
N PHE A 60 5.41 19.15 20.70
CA PHE A 60 6.14 19.88 21.71
C PHE A 60 5.23 20.29 22.88
N PHE A 61 3.95 20.53 22.63
CA PHE A 61 2.97 20.95 23.66
C PHE A 61 2.22 19.76 24.24
N ASP A 62 1.80 18.82 23.38
CA ASP A 62 1.05 17.63 23.78
C ASP A 62 1.38 16.46 22.83
N PRO A 63 1.88 15.32 23.35
CA PRO A 63 2.24 14.15 22.53
C PRO A 63 1.03 13.47 21.87
N HIS A 64 -0.20 13.80 22.28
CA HIS A 64 -1.43 13.19 21.74
C HIS A 64 -2.11 14.09 20.69
N THR A 65 -1.64 15.33 20.51
CA THR A 65 -2.18 16.25 19.51
C THR A 65 -1.51 16.02 18.15
N ASN A 66 -2.31 15.66 17.16
CA ASN A 66 -1.85 15.42 15.79
C ASN A 66 -2.71 16.16 14.78
N TYR A 67 -2.07 16.72 13.77
CA TYR A 67 -2.69 17.22 12.56
C TYR A 67 -2.79 16.07 11.55
N LEU A 68 -3.98 15.84 11.04
CA LEU A 68 -4.23 14.87 9.97
C LEU A 68 -4.42 15.61 8.65
N THR A 69 -3.73 15.16 7.60
CA THR A 69 -4.06 15.59 6.24
C THR A 69 -5.45 15.07 5.86
N PRO A 70 -6.14 15.65 4.85
CA PRO A 70 -7.44 15.14 4.41
C PRO A 70 -7.41 13.63 4.10
N SER A 71 -6.34 13.17 3.47
CA SER A 71 -6.15 11.74 3.17
C SER A 71 -6.04 10.87 4.43
N ASN A 72 -5.25 11.32 5.41
CA ASN A 72 -5.09 10.59 6.68
C ASN A 72 -6.37 10.64 7.53
N GLN A 73 -7.17 11.70 7.39
CA GLN A 73 -8.48 11.80 8.03
C GLN A 73 -9.44 10.72 7.47
N GLU A 74 -9.47 10.52 6.15
CA GLU A 74 -10.27 9.45 5.54
C GLU A 74 -9.89 8.08 6.09
N ASP A 75 -8.60 7.77 6.16
CA ASP A 75 -8.12 6.50 6.72
C ASP A 75 -8.47 6.36 8.22
N TRP A 76 -8.42 7.45 8.98
CA TRP A 76 -8.82 7.47 10.37
C TRP A 76 -10.33 7.22 10.54
N GLU A 77 -11.17 7.83 9.69
CA GLU A 77 -12.62 7.61 9.67
C GLU A 77 -12.96 6.15 9.28
N ILE A 78 -12.26 5.55 8.32
CA ILE A 78 -12.40 4.15 7.95
C ILE A 78 -12.12 3.24 9.15
N ASN A 79 -11.05 3.52 9.90
CA ASN A 79 -10.71 2.76 11.10
C ASN A 79 -11.77 2.89 12.20
N LEU A 80 -12.34 4.08 12.40
CA LEU A 80 -13.41 4.30 13.38
C LEU A 80 -14.71 3.61 12.98
N LYS A 81 -15.09 3.68 11.71
CA LYS A 81 -16.31 3.04 11.19
C LYS A 81 -16.15 1.53 11.04
N ALA A 82 -14.91 1.01 11.14
CA ALA A 82 -14.55 -0.38 10.85
C ALA A 82 -15.12 -0.88 9.51
N SER A 83 -15.25 0.02 8.54
CA SER A 83 -15.77 -0.26 7.21
C SER A 83 -15.22 0.72 6.18
N LEU A 84 -15.05 0.25 4.96
CA LEU A 84 -14.62 1.07 3.83
C LEU A 84 -15.44 0.73 2.57
N GLU A 85 -15.53 1.66 1.64
CA GLU A 85 -16.09 1.42 0.32
C GLU A 85 -14.97 1.09 -0.67
N GLY A 86 -15.07 -0.09 -1.29
CA GLY A 86 -14.02 -0.58 -2.18
C GLY A 86 -14.20 -2.03 -2.58
N ILE A 87 -13.10 -2.69 -2.95
CA ILE A 87 -13.13 -4.09 -3.42
C ILE A 87 -12.87 -5.14 -2.33
N GLY A 88 -12.39 -4.73 -1.15
CA GLY A 88 -12.06 -5.67 -0.07
C GLY A 88 -10.79 -6.49 -0.33
N ALA A 89 -9.72 -5.83 -0.75
CA ALA A 89 -8.40 -6.42 -0.89
C ALA A 89 -7.38 -5.66 -0.02
N ILE A 90 -6.53 -6.41 0.70
CA ILE A 90 -5.38 -5.87 1.41
C ILE A 90 -4.18 -5.93 0.48
N LEU A 91 -3.56 -4.80 0.27
CA LEU A 91 -2.50 -4.60 -0.70
C LEU A 91 -1.17 -4.30 0.00
N SER A 92 -0.07 -4.66 -0.65
CA SER A 92 1.29 -4.27 -0.27
C SER A 92 2.08 -3.87 -1.51
N SER A 93 3.05 -3.00 -1.34
CA SER A 93 3.99 -2.66 -2.42
C SER A 93 5.28 -3.44 -2.23
N GLU A 94 5.67 -4.19 -3.25
CA GLU A 94 6.92 -4.93 -3.28
C GLU A 94 7.65 -4.61 -4.58
N GLU A 95 8.85 -4.03 -4.47
CA GLU A 95 9.69 -3.64 -5.61
C GLU A 95 9.01 -2.70 -6.63
N GLY A 96 8.09 -1.84 -6.17
CA GLY A 96 7.33 -0.91 -7.02
C GLY A 96 6.07 -1.52 -7.64
N ILE A 97 5.76 -2.78 -7.35
CA ILE A 97 4.56 -3.46 -7.82
C ILE A 97 3.57 -3.63 -6.66
N THR A 98 2.32 -3.28 -6.89
CA THR A 98 1.24 -3.50 -5.92
C THR A 98 0.78 -4.96 -5.98
N LYS A 99 0.85 -5.67 -4.85
CA LYS A 99 0.44 -7.08 -4.72
C LYS A 99 -0.74 -7.23 -3.77
N ILE A 100 -1.57 -8.22 -4.03
CA ILE A 100 -2.66 -8.64 -3.15
C ILE A 100 -2.12 -9.57 -2.08
N ILE A 101 -2.18 -9.15 -0.82
CA ILE A 101 -1.74 -9.95 0.33
C ILE A 101 -2.88 -10.81 0.87
N ARG A 102 -4.09 -10.24 0.93
CA ARG A 102 -5.26 -10.92 1.47
C ARG A 102 -6.53 -10.35 0.84
N LEU A 103 -7.53 -11.18 0.64
CA LEU A 103 -8.89 -10.76 0.32
C LEU A 103 -9.73 -10.76 1.60
N VAL A 104 -10.52 -9.71 1.80
CA VAL A 104 -11.41 -9.61 2.95
C VAL A 104 -12.57 -10.59 2.76
N PRO A 105 -12.85 -11.45 3.75
CA PRO A 105 -13.97 -12.40 3.68
C PRO A 105 -15.29 -11.70 3.37
N GLY A 106 -16.05 -12.23 2.41
CA GLY A 106 -17.31 -11.65 2.00
C GLY A 106 -17.22 -10.33 1.21
N GLY A 107 -16.02 -9.82 0.94
CA GLY A 107 -15.80 -8.63 0.12
C GLY A 107 -16.00 -8.87 -1.38
N PRO A 108 -16.19 -7.78 -2.16
CA PRO A 108 -16.40 -7.87 -3.61
C PRO A 108 -15.31 -8.65 -4.36
N ALA A 109 -14.05 -8.41 -4.04
CA ALA A 109 -12.92 -9.09 -4.67
C ALA A 109 -12.95 -10.61 -4.44
N GLN A 110 -13.28 -11.05 -3.22
CA GLN A 110 -13.42 -12.47 -2.92
C GLN A 110 -14.64 -13.07 -3.62
N LYS A 111 -15.80 -12.39 -3.58
CA LYS A 111 -17.04 -12.86 -4.21
C LYS A 111 -16.92 -12.99 -5.73
N SER A 112 -16.17 -12.09 -6.38
CA SER A 112 -15.95 -12.15 -7.82
C SER A 112 -15.19 -13.39 -8.27
N GLY A 113 -14.31 -13.94 -7.42
CA GLY A 113 -13.44 -15.05 -7.78
C GLY A 113 -12.37 -14.71 -8.84
N LEU A 114 -12.29 -13.45 -9.26
CA LEU A 114 -11.40 -12.99 -10.33
C LEU A 114 -10.00 -12.64 -9.84
N LEU A 115 -9.86 -12.35 -8.53
CA LEU A 115 -8.61 -12.01 -7.88
C LEU A 115 -8.14 -13.13 -6.96
N LYS A 116 -6.84 -13.32 -6.92
CA LYS A 116 -6.17 -14.27 -6.03
C LYS A 116 -5.12 -13.54 -5.16
N VAL A 117 -4.85 -14.13 -4.01
CA VAL A 117 -3.71 -13.72 -3.20
C VAL A 117 -2.43 -13.90 -4.02
N THR A 118 -1.49 -12.96 -3.91
CA THR A 118 -0.25 -12.84 -4.67
C THR A 118 -0.37 -12.29 -6.10
N ASP A 119 -1.58 -12.08 -6.64
CA ASP A 119 -1.72 -11.37 -7.92
C ASP A 119 -1.14 -9.95 -7.81
N LYS A 120 -0.56 -9.49 -8.91
CA LYS A 120 0.05 -8.17 -9.05
C LYS A 120 -0.93 -7.25 -9.77
N ILE A 121 -1.13 -6.04 -9.25
CA ILE A 121 -1.93 -4.99 -9.90
C ILE A 121 -0.96 -4.07 -10.64
N VAL A 122 -1.07 -4.01 -11.94
CA VAL A 122 -0.19 -3.22 -12.81
C VAL A 122 -0.90 -2.05 -13.48
N GLY A 123 -2.23 -2.07 -13.55
CA GLY A 123 -3.04 -1.00 -14.09
C GLY A 123 -4.37 -0.85 -13.35
N VAL A 124 -4.87 0.37 -13.26
CA VAL A 124 -6.15 0.72 -12.61
C VAL A 124 -6.87 1.78 -13.44
N ALA A 125 -8.19 1.61 -13.62
CA ALA A 125 -9.09 2.69 -14.03
C ALA A 125 -10.21 2.83 -13.00
N SER A 126 -10.43 4.04 -12.50
CA SER A 126 -11.40 4.29 -11.42
C SER A 126 -12.84 4.13 -11.86
N SER A 127 -13.10 4.16 -13.16
CA SER A 127 -14.44 3.94 -13.75
C SER A 127 -14.36 3.12 -15.04
N VAL A 128 -15.54 2.63 -15.49
CA VAL A 128 -15.65 1.83 -16.73
C VAL A 128 -15.25 2.63 -17.97
N ASN A 129 -15.46 3.95 -17.94
CA ASN A 129 -15.23 4.83 -19.08
C ASN A 129 -13.81 5.42 -19.14
N GLU A 130 -13.00 5.20 -18.11
CA GLU A 130 -11.62 5.65 -18.06
C GLU A 130 -10.66 4.64 -18.68
N GLU A 131 -9.58 5.16 -19.24
CA GLU A 131 -8.46 4.34 -19.69
C GLU A 131 -7.68 3.81 -18.48
N ILE A 132 -7.12 2.61 -18.63
CA ILE A 132 -6.30 2.01 -17.59
C ILE A 132 -5.00 2.79 -17.46
N THR A 133 -4.76 3.31 -16.27
CA THR A 133 -3.51 3.98 -15.91
C THR A 133 -2.52 2.95 -15.41
N ASP A 134 -1.32 2.92 -15.95
CA ASP A 134 -0.23 2.09 -15.44
C ASP A 134 0.19 2.59 -14.06
N VAL A 135 0.11 1.72 -13.06
CA VAL A 135 0.42 2.02 -11.65
C VAL A 135 1.71 1.37 -11.17
N ARG A 136 2.53 0.84 -12.08
CA ARG A 136 3.87 0.34 -11.74
C ARG A 136 4.72 1.47 -11.16
N ASP A 137 5.51 1.17 -10.15
CA ASP A 137 6.32 2.13 -9.39
C ASP A 137 5.51 3.25 -8.67
N TRP A 138 4.18 3.19 -8.65
CA TRP A 138 3.38 4.14 -7.88
C TRP A 138 3.44 3.86 -6.38
N ARG A 139 3.16 4.87 -5.58
CA ARG A 139 2.96 4.70 -4.14
C ARG A 139 1.66 3.94 -3.91
N ILE A 140 1.67 3.04 -2.94
CA ILE A 140 0.51 2.20 -2.64
C ILE A 140 -0.73 3.01 -2.23
N ASP A 141 -0.54 4.13 -1.53
CA ASP A 141 -1.63 5.02 -1.15
C ASP A 141 -2.31 5.68 -2.37
N GLU A 142 -1.54 6.03 -3.40
CA GLU A 142 -2.08 6.54 -4.67
C GLU A 142 -2.87 5.46 -5.41
N VAL A 143 -2.35 4.25 -5.47
CA VAL A 143 -3.04 3.10 -6.09
C VAL A 143 -4.33 2.76 -5.34
N VAL A 144 -4.28 2.74 -4.01
CA VAL A 144 -5.45 2.49 -3.17
C VAL A 144 -6.54 3.53 -3.38
N LYS A 145 -6.19 4.82 -3.54
CA LYS A 145 -7.16 5.88 -3.87
C LYS A 145 -7.91 5.64 -5.17
N LEU A 146 -7.22 5.14 -6.20
CA LEU A 146 -7.86 4.79 -7.49
C LEU A 146 -8.79 3.57 -7.36
N ILE A 147 -8.41 2.59 -6.52
CA ILE A 147 -9.17 1.37 -6.32
C ILE A 147 -10.41 1.60 -5.45
N ARG A 148 -10.31 2.42 -4.39
CA ARG A 148 -11.43 2.84 -3.55
C ARG A 148 -12.40 3.70 -4.35
N GLY A 149 -13.62 3.82 -3.86
CA GLY A 149 -14.64 4.69 -4.43
C GLY A 149 -16.04 4.27 -4.01
N PRO A 150 -17.06 5.05 -4.37
CA PRO A 150 -18.43 4.86 -3.90
C PRO A 150 -18.98 3.47 -4.18
N LYS A 151 -19.78 2.95 -3.25
CA LYS A 151 -20.53 1.71 -3.42
C LYS A 151 -21.26 1.68 -4.77
N SER A 152 -21.35 0.52 -5.39
CA SER A 152 -22.01 0.25 -6.68
C SER A 152 -21.30 0.85 -7.91
N THR A 153 -20.15 1.50 -7.74
CA THR A 153 -19.29 1.88 -8.87
C THR A 153 -18.37 0.73 -9.27
N VAL A 154 -17.88 0.73 -10.50
CA VAL A 154 -17.01 -0.32 -11.03
C VAL A 154 -15.58 0.20 -11.17
N VAL A 155 -14.63 -0.57 -10.72
CA VAL A 155 -13.19 -0.37 -10.98
C VAL A 155 -12.69 -1.42 -11.96
N LYS A 156 -11.86 -1.01 -12.94
CA LYS A 156 -11.12 -1.93 -13.80
C LYS A 156 -9.71 -2.10 -13.25
N LEU A 157 -9.26 -3.32 -13.18
CA LEU A 157 -7.90 -3.66 -12.76
C LEU A 157 -7.22 -4.48 -13.84
N GLU A 158 -6.02 -4.10 -14.18
CA GLU A 158 -5.11 -4.94 -14.94
C GLU A 158 -4.25 -5.73 -13.98
N ILE A 159 -4.38 -7.04 -14.01
CA ILE A 159 -3.74 -7.96 -13.07
C ILE A 159 -2.81 -8.93 -13.78
N LEU A 160 -1.71 -9.25 -13.12
CA LEU A 160 -0.77 -10.30 -13.50
C LEU A 160 -0.77 -11.39 -12.44
N PRO A 161 -0.79 -12.68 -12.83
CA PRO A 161 -0.55 -13.77 -11.90
C PRO A 161 0.82 -13.65 -11.23
N ALA A 162 0.97 -14.26 -10.06
CA ALA A 162 2.22 -14.21 -9.29
C ALA A 162 3.45 -14.69 -10.07
N SER A 163 3.27 -15.64 -10.99
CA SER A 163 4.34 -16.24 -11.81
C SER A 163 4.74 -15.42 -13.03
N SER A 164 3.97 -14.38 -13.37
CA SER A 164 4.25 -13.53 -14.54
C SER A 164 5.29 -12.47 -14.25
N ASP A 165 6.06 -12.07 -15.27
CA ASP A 165 6.96 -10.94 -15.17
C ASP A 165 6.18 -9.62 -15.07
N SER A 166 6.80 -8.60 -14.48
CA SER A 166 6.15 -7.30 -14.28
C SER A 166 5.93 -6.53 -15.58
N GLU A 167 6.58 -6.93 -16.67
CA GLU A 167 6.48 -6.31 -18.00
C GLU A 167 5.45 -7.01 -18.89
N ASP A 168 4.89 -8.15 -18.47
CA ASP A 168 3.85 -8.85 -19.21
C ASP A 168 2.57 -8.01 -19.32
N LEU A 169 1.76 -8.30 -20.33
CA LEU A 169 0.42 -7.75 -20.45
C LEU A 169 -0.52 -8.44 -19.46
N GLY A 170 -1.21 -7.62 -18.66
CA GLY A 170 -2.13 -8.11 -17.65
C GLY A 170 -3.49 -8.49 -18.21
N LYS A 171 -4.23 -9.28 -17.43
CA LYS A 171 -5.64 -9.52 -17.67
C LYS A 171 -6.48 -8.42 -17.07
N ILE A 172 -7.36 -7.81 -17.86
CA ILE A 172 -8.29 -6.79 -17.37
C ILE A 172 -9.49 -7.49 -16.71
N ILE A 173 -9.82 -7.07 -15.50
CA ILE A 173 -11.00 -7.50 -14.76
C ILE A 173 -11.78 -6.29 -14.25
N GLU A 174 -13.08 -6.48 -14.07
CA GLU A 174 -13.99 -5.46 -13.52
C GLU A 174 -14.54 -5.94 -12.19
N ILE A 175 -14.51 -5.07 -11.17
CA ILE A 175 -15.07 -5.37 -9.85
C ILE A 175 -15.97 -4.23 -9.41
N THR A 176 -17.19 -4.57 -9.05
CA THR A 176 -18.13 -3.59 -8.45
C THR A 176 -17.75 -3.37 -7.00
N ARG A 177 -17.55 -2.10 -6.62
CA ARG A 177 -17.27 -1.72 -5.24
C ARG A 177 -18.49 -1.89 -4.35
N ASP A 178 -18.26 -2.26 -3.10
CA ASP A 178 -19.29 -2.36 -2.07
C ASP A 178 -18.72 -1.94 -0.71
N ILE A 179 -19.58 -1.88 0.29
CA ILE A 179 -19.15 -1.68 1.67
C ILE A 179 -18.46 -2.95 2.16
N VAL A 180 -17.23 -2.81 2.57
CA VAL A 180 -16.38 -3.87 3.13
C VAL A 180 -16.28 -3.66 4.63
N LYS A 181 -16.77 -4.61 5.42
CA LYS A 181 -16.62 -4.59 6.88
C LYS A 181 -15.25 -5.13 7.26
N LEU A 182 -14.55 -4.41 8.12
CA LEU A 182 -13.25 -4.82 8.65
C LEU A 182 -13.50 -5.56 9.98
N GLU A 183 -13.80 -6.86 9.90
CA GLU A 183 -14.14 -7.68 11.07
C GLU A 183 -13.02 -7.71 12.12
N ASP A 184 -11.76 -7.62 11.68
CA ASP A 184 -10.58 -7.56 12.57
C ASP A 184 -10.53 -6.27 13.40
N ALA A 185 -11.21 -5.20 12.96
CA ALA A 185 -11.29 -3.90 13.65
C ALA A 185 -12.58 -3.76 14.49
N ALA A 186 -13.54 -4.65 14.30
CA ALA A 186 -14.79 -4.61 15.04
C ALA A 186 -14.64 -5.27 16.43
N ALA A 187 -15.34 -4.74 17.43
CA ALA A 187 -15.39 -5.36 18.75
C ALA A 187 -16.00 -6.76 18.65
N GLN A 188 -15.30 -7.75 19.17
CA GLN A 188 -15.75 -9.14 19.20
C GLN A 188 -16.11 -9.55 20.63
N LYS A 189 -17.28 -10.20 20.80
CA LYS A 189 -17.70 -10.81 22.06
C LYS A 189 -17.55 -12.32 21.93
N LYS A 190 -16.81 -12.95 22.84
CA LYS A 190 -16.74 -14.40 22.99
C LYS A 190 -17.25 -14.77 24.41
N GLU A 191 -18.30 -15.55 24.48
CA GLU A 191 -18.77 -16.11 25.75
C GLU A 191 -17.97 -17.39 26.04
N ILE A 192 -17.37 -17.44 27.22
CA ILE A 192 -16.63 -18.60 27.70
C ILE A 192 -17.43 -19.18 28.87
N GLU A 193 -18.00 -20.36 28.68
CA GLU A 193 -18.57 -21.13 29.80
C GLU A 193 -17.40 -21.72 30.61
N ILE A 194 -17.27 -21.28 31.86
CA ILE A 194 -16.35 -21.88 32.82
C ILE A 194 -17.10 -22.98 33.52
N LYS A 195 -16.67 -24.22 33.29
CA LYS A 195 -17.17 -25.41 34.03
C LYS A 195 -16.46 -25.54 35.36
#